data_b85e77e8e04dc54ac2b1d2546a591db4
#
_entry.id   b85e77e8e04dc54ac2b1d2546a591db4
#
_cell.length_a   1.000
_cell.length_b   1.000
_cell.length_c   1.000
_cell.angle_alpha   90.00
_cell.angle_beta   90.00
_cell.angle_gamma   90.00
#
_symmetry.space_group_name_H-M   'P 1'
#
loop_
_entity.id
_entity.type
_entity.pdbx_description
1 polymer ?
#
loop_
_entity_poly.entity_id
_entity_poly.type
_entity_poly.pdbx_seq_one_letter_code
_entity_poly.pdbx_strand_id
1 'polypeptide(L)'
;MNATPEHGLPRRTVAAALVAAPALWLGARAQPAAARLATPSQTEGPFYPVRLPQDSDNDLLRNGTLNYRRGQPAWVDGTVTDLDGKPLRGAQVEIWQCDENGHYHHPGDGNRADAAFQGFGRVAVGEDGSWRFRTIRPVAYSGRTPHIHVKVKLGTRELLTTQLYVAGDPGNARDFLWRNLPAAARDAVTVPFERGADGGLQARFPIVVAA
;
A
#
# COMPACT_ATOMS: atom_id res chain seq x y z
N MET A 1 -21.63 -92.29 35.59
CA MET A 1 -20.29 -92.72 36.04
C MET A 1 -19.30 -92.04 35.21
N ASN A 2 -18.31 -91.46 35.72
CA ASN A 2 -17.20 -90.68 35.22
C ASN A 2 -17.45 -89.16 35.15
N ALA A 3 -17.03 -88.50 36.19
CA ALA A 3 -16.77 -87.08 36.29
C ALA A 3 -15.46 -86.73 35.64
N THR A 4 -15.45 -85.69 34.84
CA THR A 4 -14.24 -85.04 34.33
C THR A 4 -13.99 -83.71 35.08
N PRO A 5 -12.76 -83.42 35.54
CA PRO A 5 -12.46 -82.21 36.29
C PRO A 5 -12.21 -81.03 35.36
N GLU A 6 -12.82 -79.89 35.67
CA GLU A 6 -12.53 -78.59 35.02
C GLU A 6 -11.18 -78.01 35.53
N HIS A 7 -10.27 -77.77 34.61
CA HIS A 7 -9.07 -77.04 34.88
C HIS A 7 -9.29 -75.52 34.71
N GLY A 8 -9.32 -74.84 35.86
CA GLY A 8 -9.31 -73.37 35.88
C GLY A 8 -7.95 -72.83 35.54
N LEU A 9 -7.87 -71.94 34.53
CA LEU A 9 -6.70 -71.19 34.14
C LEU A 9 -6.53 -69.96 35.06
N PRO A 10 -5.30 -69.56 35.46
CA PRO A 10 -5.07 -68.41 36.30
C PRO A 10 -5.14 -67.13 35.53
N ARG A 11 -5.92 -66.17 36.05
CA ARG A 11 -5.98 -64.78 35.55
C ARG A 11 -4.62 -64.08 35.78
N ARG A 12 -3.87 -63.80 34.68
CA ARG A 12 -2.70 -62.91 34.72
C ARG A 12 -3.18 -61.45 34.73
N THR A 13 -3.00 -60.82 35.86
CA THR A 13 -3.11 -59.37 35.99
C THR A 13 -1.94 -58.70 35.26
N VAL A 14 -2.21 -57.98 34.14
CA VAL A 14 -1.25 -57.14 33.46
C VAL A 14 -1.31 -55.76 34.10
N ALA A 15 -0.28 -55.40 34.88
CA ALA A 15 -0.11 -54.06 35.39
C ALA A 15 0.43 -53.19 34.25
N ALA A 16 -0.41 -52.26 33.72
CA ALA A 16 0.01 -51.26 32.77
C ALA A 16 0.75 -50.14 33.52
N ALA A 17 2.07 -50.05 33.32
CA ALA A 17 2.85 -48.92 33.79
C ALA A 17 2.63 -47.72 32.86
N LEU A 18 1.96 -46.69 33.32
CA LEU A 18 1.85 -45.40 32.67
C LEU A 18 3.19 -44.67 32.79
N VAL A 19 3.95 -44.65 31.71
CA VAL A 19 5.15 -43.79 31.58
C VAL A 19 4.67 -42.38 31.21
N ALA A 20 4.66 -41.48 32.17
CA ALA A 20 4.44 -40.04 31.93
C ALA A 20 5.69 -39.45 31.26
N ALA A 21 5.63 -39.17 29.95
CA ALA A 21 6.65 -38.44 29.27
C ALA A 21 6.53 -36.95 29.62
N PRO A 22 7.62 -36.27 30.04
CA PRO A 22 7.57 -34.81 30.22
C PRO A 22 7.35 -34.12 28.89
N ALA A 23 6.24 -33.40 28.75
CA ALA A 23 6.00 -32.51 27.62
C ALA A 23 7.01 -31.34 27.70
N LEU A 24 8.07 -31.42 26.93
CA LEU A 24 8.97 -30.28 26.70
C LEU A 24 8.18 -29.21 25.92
N TRP A 25 7.69 -28.20 26.64
CA TRP A 25 7.20 -26.96 26.03
C TRP A 25 8.40 -26.24 25.42
N LEU A 26 8.69 -26.54 24.15
CA LEU A 26 9.52 -25.67 23.32
C LEU A 26 8.70 -24.39 23.12
N GLY A 27 8.94 -23.39 23.97
CA GLY A 27 8.41 -22.06 23.77
C GLY A 27 8.83 -21.58 22.37
N ALA A 28 7.87 -21.50 21.47
CA ALA A 28 8.07 -20.85 20.18
C ALA A 28 8.51 -19.42 20.46
N ARG A 29 9.82 -19.16 20.42
CA ARG A 29 10.33 -17.79 20.38
C ARG A 29 9.77 -17.17 19.11
N ALA A 30 8.87 -16.21 19.26
CA ALA A 30 8.44 -15.38 18.15
C ALA A 30 9.72 -14.81 17.52
N GLN A 31 10.01 -15.20 16.29
CA GLN A 31 11.09 -14.62 15.53
C GLN A 31 10.77 -13.13 15.37
N PRO A 32 11.68 -12.20 15.72
CA PRO A 32 11.41 -10.79 15.51
C PRO A 32 11.06 -10.58 14.04
N ALA A 33 9.91 -9.96 13.80
CA ALA A 33 9.51 -9.61 12.44
C ALA A 33 10.67 -8.81 11.82
N ALA A 34 11.10 -9.20 10.62
CA ALA A 34 12.14 -8.47 9.91
C ALA A 34 11.74 -6.99 9.84
N ALA A 35 12.63 -6.10 10.27
CA ALA A 35 12.39 -4.67 10.25
C ALA A 35 12.00 -4.25 8.83
N ARG A 36 10.85 -3.58 8.70
CA ARG A 36 10.36 -3.08 7.41
C ARG A 36 11.26 -1.94 6.95
N LEU A 37 11.56 -1.89 5.67
CA LEU A 37 12.25 -0.76 5.10
C LEU A 37 11.26 0.40 4.93
N ALA A 38 11.67 1.60 5.34
CA ALA A 38 10.89 2.80 5.11
C ALA A 38 10.72 3.04 3.59
N THR A 39 9.55 3.50 3.21
CA THR A 39 9.31 3.98 1.84
C THR A 39 10.28 5.13 1.54
N PRO A 40 11.02 5.10 0.42
CA PRO A 40 12.03 6.11 0.14
C PRO A 40 11.38 7.47 -0.09
N SER A 41 11.97 8.50 0.53
CA SER A 41 11.60 9.90 0.27
C SER A 41 12.12 10.34 -1.08
N GLN A 42 11.33 11.17 -1.77
CA GLN A 42 11.67 11.79 -3.03
C GLN A 42 11.23 13.25 -3.03
N THR A 43 11.69 14.01 -4.05
CA THR A 43 11.28 15.41 -4.18
C THR A 43 9.78 15.57 -4.39
N GLU A 44 9.22 16.61 -3.79
CA GLU A 44 7.83 17.06 -4.03
C GLU A 44 7.60 17.45 -5.49
N GLY A 45 8.64 17.94 -6.14
CA GLY A 45 8.53 18.51 -7.47
C GLY A 45 7.87 19.90 -7.48
N PRO A 46 7.68 20.51 -8.66
CA PRO A 46 7.24 21.89 -8.76
C PRO A 46 5.72 22.09 -8.75
N PHE A 47 4.91 21.01 -8.69
CA PHE A 47 3.47 21.09 -8.96
C PHE A 47 2.57 20.71 -7.77
N TYR A 48 3.11 20.69 -6.55
CA TYR A 48 2.27 20.63 -5.37
C TYR A 48 1.39 21.90 -5.30
N PRO A 49 0.09 21.80 -4.99
CA PRO A 49 -0.81 22.95 -5.05
C PRO A 49 -0.33 24.16 -4.24
N VAL A 50 -0.21 25.33 -4.87
CA VAL A 50 0.13 26.60 -4.20
C VAL A 50 -0.95 26.97 -3.18
N ARG A 51 -2.19 26.63 -3.50
CA ARG A 51 -3.35 26.68 -2.59
C ARG A 51 -4.11 25.38 -2.74
N LEU A 52 -4.42 24.75 -1.61
CA LEU A 52 -5.23 23.54 -1.64
C LEU A 52 -6.58 23.81 -2.30
N PRO A 53 -7.02 22.96 -3.25
CA PRO A 53 -8.30 23.13 -3.91
C PRO A 53 -9.45 22.98 -2.91
N GLN A 54 -10.59 23.60 -3.21
CA GLN A 54 -11.78 23.51 -2.37
C GLN A 54 -12.31 22.06 -2.37
N ASP A 55 -12.38 21.44 -3.54
CA ASP A 55 -12.64 20.01 -3.68
C ASP A 55 -11.31 19.28 -3.60
N SER A 56 -11.17 18.41 -2.62
CA SER A 56 -9.92 17.69 -2.34
C SER A 56 -10.19 16.32 -1.73
N ASP A 57 -11.35 15.74 -2.06
CA ASP A 57 -11.75 14.43 -1.55
C ASP A 57 -10.97 13.28 -2.23
N ASN A 58 -11.44 12.06 -2.11
CA ASN A 58 -10.76 10.88 -2.63
C ASN A 58 -11.17 10.50 -4.05
N ASP A 59 -12.04 11.25 -4.72
CA ASP A 59 -12.45 10.98 -6.10
C ASP A 59 -11.95 12.05 -7.08
N LEU A 60 -10.72 11.88 -7.57
CA LEU A 60 -10.10 12.83 -8.49
C LEU A 60 -10.77 12.87 -9.88
N LEU A 61 -11.69 11.93 -10.16
CA LEU A 61 -12.48 11.92 -11.40
C LEU A 61 -13.72 12.82 -11.32
N ARG A 62 -13.89 13.53 -10.23
CA ARG A 62 -14.93 14.50 -10.03
C ARG A 62 -14.34 15.77 -9.40
N ASN A 63 -14.72 16.93 -9.91
CA ASN A 63 -14.35 18.22 -9.35
C ASN A 63 -15.61 19.08 -9.24
N GLY A 64 -16.15 19.20 -8.02
CA GLY A 64 -17.46 19.77 -7.78
C GLY A 64 -18.57 19.03 -8.54
N THR A 65 -19.20 19.68 -9.50
CA THR A 65 -20.25 19.10 -10.35
C THR A 65 -19.73 18.49 -11.65
N LEU A 66 -18.46 18.69 -11.97
CA LEU A 66 -17.83 18.21 -13.21
C LEU A 66 -17.36 16.77 -13.04
N ASN A 67 -17.52 15.97 -14.11
CA ASN A 67 -17.06 14.59 -14.16
C ASN A 67 -15.98 14.43 -15.22
N TYR A 68 -14.82 13.96 -14.82
CA TYR A 68 -13.71 13.66 -15.71
C TYR A 68 -13.90 12.29 -16.38
N ARG A 69 -13.73 12.24 -17.71
CA ARG A 69 -14.03 11.03 -18.52
C ARG A 69 -12.87 10.62 -19.43
N ARG A 70 -11.69 11.20 -19.23
CA ARG A 70 -10.48 10.88 -20.00
C ARG A 70 -9.57 9.97 -19.21
N GLY A 71 -8.65 9.30 -19.90
CA GLY A 71 -7.71 8.37 -19.30
C GLY A 71 -8.34 7.05 -18.87
N GLN A 72 -7.55 6.24 -18.19
CA GLN A 72 -7.98 4.95 -17.67
C GLN A 72 -8.30 5.08 -16.16
N PRO A 73 -9.58 5.03 -15.76
CA PRO A 73 -9.94 5.08 -14.35
C PRO A 73 -9.25 3.98 -13.56
N ALA A 74 -8.75 4.34 -12.38
CA ALA A 74 -8.05 3.42 -11.49
C ALA A 74 -8.36 3.73 -10.03
N TRP A 75 -8.33 2.70 -9.20
CA TRP A 75 -8.22 2.83 -7.76
C TRP A 75 -6.76 2.72 -7.35
N VAL A 76 -6.31 3.61 -6.48
CA VAL A 76 -5.01 3.54 -5.82
C VAL A 76 -5.27 3.45 -4.34
N ASP A 77 -4.82 2.38 -3.72
CA ASP A 77 -5.05 2.12 -2.30
C ASP A 77 -3.81 1.55 -1.61
N GLY A 78 -3.83 1.53 -0.29
CA GLY A 78 -2.76 0.96 0.49
C GLY A 78 -2.97 1.12 1.97
N THR A 79 -1.88 0.93 2.71
CA THR A 79 -1.83 1.15 4.15
C THR A 79 -0.66 2.07 4.49
N VAL A 80 -0.78 2.85 5.56
CA VAL A 80 0.33 3.58 6.18
C VAL A 80 0.66 2.93 7.51
N THR A 81 1.91 2.48 7.65
CA THR A 81 2.41 1.87 8.89
C THR A 81 3.73 2.49 9.32
N ASP A 82 4.09 2.30 10.58
CA ASP A 82 5.46 2.52 11.06
C ASP A 82 6.39 1.34 10.69
N LEU A 83 7.65 1.41 11.10
CA LEU A 83 8.67 0.38 10.86
C LEU A 83 8.33 -0.96 11.51
N ASP A 84 7.57 -0.95 12.59
CA ASP A 84 7.12 -2.15 13.30
C ASP A 84 5.86 -2.76 12.65
N GLY A 85 5.28 -2.10 11.64
CA GLY A 85 4.07 -2.51 10.93
C GLY A 85 2.78 -2.11 11.63
N LYS A 86 2.85 -1.24 12.63
CA LYS A 86 1.67 -0.70 13.31
C LYS A 86 1.00 0.37 12.46
N PRO A 87 -0.33 0.32 12.28
CA PRO A 87 -1.07 1.34 11.55
C PRO A 87 -0.85 2.76 12.10
N LEU A 88 -0.57 3.71 11.21
CA LEU A 88 -0.34 5.11 11.59
C LEU A 88 -1.67 5.88 11.65
N ARG A 89 -2.39 5.71 12.73
CA ARG A 89 -3.68 6.38 12.97
C ARG A 89 -3.54 7.89 13.03
N GLY A 90 -4.54 8.58 12.52
CA GLY A 90 -4.57 10.05 12.50
C GLY A 90 -3.64 10.68 11.47
N ALA A 91 -2.94 9.88 10.68
CA ALA A 91 -2.21 10.38 9.52
C ALA A 91 -3.18 10.78 8.40
N GLN A 92 -2.69 11.61 7.48
CA GLN A 92 -3.35 11.99 6.26
C GLN A 92 -2.47 11.63 5.07
N VAL A 93 -3.05 11.03 4.04
CA VAL A 93 -2.41 10.82 2.74
C VAL A 93 -2.94 11.86 1.77
N GLU A 94 -2.02 12.50 1.06
CA GLU A 94 -2.31 13.41 -0.04
C GLU A 94 -1.70 12.83 -1.32
N ILE A 95 -2.43 12.93 -2.44
CA ILE A 95 -1.90 12.60 -3.76
C ILE A 95 -2.09 13.77 -4.72
N TRP A 96 -1.18 13.93 -5.67
CA TRP A 96 -1.37 14.84 -6.80
C TRP A 96 -0.71 14.26 -8.05
N GLN A 97 -1.33 14.51 -9.18
CA GLN A 97 -0.88 14.04 -10.49
C GLN A 97 -1.40 14.93 -11.61
N CYS A 98 -0.79 14.83 -12.79
CA CYS A 98 -1.31 15.45 -14.00
C CYS A 98 -2.57 14.74 -14.52
N ASP A 99 -3.36 15.43 -15.32
CA ASP A 99 -4.46 14.87 -16.10
C ASP A 99 -3.96 13.98 -17.25
N GLU A 100 -4.83 13.40 -18.04
CA GLU A 100 -4.50 12.53 -19.19
C GLU A 100 -3.67 13.22 -20.27
N ASN A 101 -3.68 14.56 -20.32
CA ASN A 101 -2.87 15.35 -21.27
C ASN A 101 -1.50 15.72 -20.70
N GLY A 102 -1.16 15.29 -19.48
CA GLY A 102 0.10 15.60 -18.82
C GLY A 102 0.15 16.98 -18.17
N HIS A 103 -0.98 17.58 -17.80
CA HIS A 103 -1.08 18.91 -17.23
C HIS A 103 -1.51 18.90 -15.76
N TYR A 104 -0.92 19.82 -14.98
CA TYR A 104 -1.24 20.03 -13.57
C TYR A 104 -2.07 21.29 -13.36
N HIS A 105 -2.93 21.27 -12.35
CA HIS A 105 -3.57 22.46 -11.81
C HIS A 105 -2.56 23.31 -11.02
N HIS A 106 -1.62 23.88 -11.76
CA HIS A 106 -0.54 24.68 -11.15
C HIS A 106 -0.12 25.83 -12.07
N PRO A 107 0.11 27.06 -11.53
CA PRO A 107 0.56 28.22 -12.35
C PRO A 107 1.84 27.93 -13.13
N GLY A 108 2.78 27.16 -12.56
CA GLY A 108 4.02 26.74 -13.21
C GLY A 108 3.82 25.83 -14.43
N ASP A 109 2.64 25.22 -14.60
CA ASP A 109 2.21 24.52 -15.81
C ASP A 109 1.16 25.29 -16.60
N GLY A 110 1.02 26.59 -16.34
CA GLY A 110 0.06 27.48 -17.00
C GLY A 110 -1.40 27.19 -16.69
N ASN A 111 -1.71 26.42 -15.62
CA ASN A 111 -3.06 26.00 -15.24
C ASN A 111 -3.84 25.33 -16.39
N ARG A 112 -3.17 24.47 -17.18
CA ARG A 112 -3.72 23.85 -18.39
C ARG A 112 -4.50 22.56 -18.14
N ALA A 113 -4.47 22.03 -16.92
CA ALA A 113 -5.21 20.82 -16.59
C ALA A 113 -6.71 20.96 -16.87
N ASP A 114 -7.35 19.84 -17.25
CA ASP A 114 -8.78 19.78 -17.45
C ASP A 114 -9.52 20.12 -16.14
N ALA A 115 -10.42 21.11 -16.21
CA ALA A 115 -11.16 21.59 -15.04
C ALA A 115 -12.01 20.50 -14.35
N ALA A 116 -12.37 19.44 -15.07
CA ALA A 116 -13.13 18.31 -14.51
C ALA A 116 -12.25 17.33 -13.72
N PHE A 117 -10.93 17.31 -13.96
CA PHE A 117 -10.00 16.50 -13.21
C PHE A 117 -9.60 17.24 -11.93
N GLN A 118 -9.83 16.65 -10.75
CA GLN A 118 -9.51 17.32 -9.48
C GLN A 118 -8.00 17.50 -9.28
N GLY A 119 -7.18 16.56 -9.75
CA GLY A 119 -5.72 16.65 -9.80
C GLY A 119 -4.99 16.52 -8.46
N PHE A 120 -5.67 16.79 -7.34
CA PHE A 120 -5.19 16.67 -5.97
C PHE A 120 -6.28 16.07 -5.10
N GLY A 121 -5.91 15.17 -4.18
CA GLY A 121 -6.84 14.61 -3.21
C GLY A 121 -6.15 14.36 -1.87
N ARG A 122 -6.94 14.32 -0.78
CA ARG A 122 -6.47 14.00 0.55
C ARG A 122 -7.48 13.19 1.33
N VAL A 123 -7.01 12.23 2.12
CA VAL A 123 -7.85 11.38 2.99
C VAL A 123 -7.18 11.18 4.34
N ALA A 124 -8.00 11.05 5.38
CA ALA A 124 -7.53 10.53 6.65
C ALA A 124 -7.27 9.03 6.52
N VAL A 125 -6.21 8.56 7.15
CA VAL A 125 -5.89 7.13 7.25
C VAL A 125 -6.86 6.46 8.21
N GLY A 126 -7.42 5.32 7.80
CA GLY A 126 -8.32 4.51 8.62
C GLY A 126 -7.67 3.93 9.88
N GLU A 127 -8.48 3.37 10.76
CA GLU A 127 -8.03 2.74 12.02
C GLU A 127 -7.05 1.57 11.78
N ASP A 128 -7.21 0.88 10.66
CA ASP A 128 -6.37 -0.22 10.18
C ASP A 128 -5.18 0.26 9.34
N GLY A 129 -4.98 1.58 9.22
CA GLY A 129 -3.95 2.19 8.40
C GLY A 129 -4.35 2.37 6.93
N SER A 130 -5.55 1.95 6.51
CA SER A 130 -5.98 1.98 5.12
C SER A 130 -6.23 3.40 4.58
N TRP A 131 -6.02 3.55 3.27
CA TRP A 131 -6.36 4.74 2.49
C TRP A 131 -6.70 4.35 1.05
N ARG A 132 -7.48 5.16 0.34
CA ARG A 132 -7.91 4.87 -1.02
C ARG A 132 -8.31 6.12 -1.78
N PHE A 133 -7.88 6.20 -3.06
CA PHE A 133 -8.28 7.24 -4.02
C PHE A 133 -8.82 6.62 -5.31
N ARG A 134 -9.75 7.31 -5.92
CA ARG A 134 -10.18 7.08 -7.30
C ARG A 134 -9.54 8.13 -8.19
N THR A 135 -8.79 7.69 -9.21
CA THR A 135 -8.06 8.57 -10.11
C THR A 135 -7.91 7.91 -11.49
N ILE A 136 -6.99 8.38 -12.32
CA ILE A 136 -6.58 7.68 -13.55
C ILE A 136 -5.24 6.98 -13.34
N ARG A 137 -4.99 5.91 -14.10
CA ARG A 137 -3.62 5.42 -14.28
C ARG A 137 -2.77 6.58 -14.76
N PRO A 138 -1.65 6.92 -14.09
CA PRO A 138 -0.88 8.11 -14.44
C PRO A 138 -0.26 8.01 -15.84
N VAL A 139 -0.05 9.16 -16.44
CA VAL A 139 0.59 9.31 -17.74
C VAL A 139 1.94 10.05 -17.61
N ALA A 140 2.75 9.95 -18.64
CA ALA A 140 4.03 10.68 -18.72
C ALA A 140 3.80 12.18 -18.97
N TYR A 141 4.67 13.03 -18.41
CA TYR A 141 4.71 14.45 -18.74
C TYR A 141 6.15 14.97 -18.74
N SER A 142 6.44 15.93 -19.61
CA SER A 142 7.71 16.70 -19.62
C SER A 142 8.98 15.84 -19.40
N GLY A 143 9.07 14.69 -20.05
CA GLY A 143 10.21 13.77 -19.93
C GLY A 143 10.25 12.91 -18.68
N ARG A 144 9.23 13.01 -17.79
CA ARG A 144 9.04 12.15 -16.63
C ARG A 144 8.22 10.92 -17.01
N THR A 145 8.56 9.77 -16.44
CA THR A 145 7.74 8.54 -16.52
C THR A 145 6.38 8.73 -15.81
N PRO A 146 5.35 7.94 -16.12
CA PRO A 146 4.07 7.97 -15.40
C PRO A 146 4.24 7.78 -13.89
N HIS A 147 3.74 8.72 -13.09
CA HIS A 147 3.82 8.67 -11.64
C HIS A 147 2.70 9.45 -10.96
N ILE A 148 2.45 9.12 -9.72
CA ILE A 148 1.58 9.87 -8.79
C ILE A 148 2.45 10.33 -7.64
N HIS A 149 2.39 11.61 -7.31
CA HIS A 149 3.02 12.12 -6.10
C HIS A 149 2.21 11.74 -4.88
N VAL A 150 2.87 11.41 -3.79
CA VAL A 150 2.25 10.99 -2.54
C VAL A 150 2.92 11.68 -1.37
N LYS A 151 2.13 12.21 -0.45
CA LYS A 151 2.60 12.81 0.79
C LYS A 151 1.85 12.23 1.98
N VAL A 152 2.56 11.92 3.06
CA VAL A 152 1.99 11.49 4.34
C VAL A 152 2.29 12.52 5.40
N LYS A 153 1.24 12.94 6.12
CA LYS A 153 1.33 13.93 7.20
C LYS A 153 0.71 13.38 8.48
N LEU A 154 1.24 13.81 9.61
CA LEU A 154 0.60 13.60 10.92
C LEU A 154 0.44 14.96 11.60
N GLY A 155 -0.79 15.44 11.66
CA GLY A 155 -1.06 16.83 12.01
C GLY A 155 -0.39 17.77 11.02
N THR A 156 0.47 18.67 11.49
CA THR A 156 1.24 19.60 10.66
C THR A 156 2.59 19.04 10.20
N ARG A 157 3.03 17.90 10.75
CA ARG A 157 4.33 17.31 10.44
C ARG A 157 4.23 16.48 9.16
N GLU A 158 5.07 16.78 8.18
CA GLU A 158 5.31 15.91 7.04
C GLU A 158 6.18 14.72 7.47
N LEU A 159 5.73 13.51 7.18
CA LEU A 159 6.46 12.27 7.49
C LEU A 159 7.15 11.69 6.26
N LEU A 160 6.54 11.90 5.08
CA LEU A 160 7.04 11.36 3.82
C LEU A 160 6.51 12.21 2.68
N THR A 161 7.39 12.52 1.74
CA THR A 161 7.02 12.88 0.36
C THR A 161 7.72 11.91 -0.58
N THR A 162 6.97 11.29 -1.50
CA THR A 162 7.47 10.29 -2.43
C THR A 162 6.68 10.30 -3.75
N GLN A 163 7.01 9.38 -4.64
CA GLN A 163 6.30 9.18 -5.91
C GLN A 163 6.04 7.69 -6.12
N LEU A 164 4.82 7.35 -6.50
CA LEU A 164 4.41 6.02 -6.93
C LEU A 164 4.61 5.93 -8.45
N TYR A 165 5.33 4.93 -8.93
CA TYR A 165 5.60 4.67 -10.34
C TYR A 165 4.84 3.44 -10.85
N VAL A 166 4.61 3.41 -12.17
CA VAL A 166 3.92 2.30 -12.83
C VAL A 166 4.90 1.18 -13.16
N ALA A 167 4.65 -0.02 -12.65
CA ALA A 167 5.47 -1.19 -12.95
C ALA A 167 5.42 -1.54 -14.45
N GLY A 168 6.56 -1.92 -15.01
CA GLY A 168 6.68 -2.29 -16.41
C GLY A 168 6.65 -1.12 -17.41
N ASP A 169 6.54 0.14 -16.93
CA ASP A 169 6.59 1.28 -17.85
C ASP A 169 8.02 1.48 -18.39
N PRO A 170 8.20 1.52 -19.74
CA PRO A 170 9.54 1.65 -20.34
C PRO A 170 10.17 3.02 -20.06
N GLY A 171 9.39 4.03 -19.67
CA GLY A 171 9.84 5.35 -19.25
C GLY A 171 10.68 5.31 -17.99
N ASN A 172 10.43 4.35 -17.07
CA ASN A 172 11.15 4.24 -15.80
C ASN A 172 12.68 4.18 -16.01
N ALA A 173 13.14 3.40 -16.98
CA ALA A 173 14.56 3.27 -17.29
C ALA A 173 15.22 4.57 -17.80
N ARG A 174 14.44 5.58 -18.19
CA ARG A 174 14.90 6.91 -18.64
C ARG A 174 14.65 8.00 -17.62
N ASP A 175 13.77 7.77 -16.63
CA ASP A 175 13.44 8.75 -15.58
C ASP A 175 14.60 8.92 -14.60
N PHE A 176 15.12 10.13 -14.47
CA PHE A 176 16.31 10.39 -13.65
C PHE A 176 16.08 10.19 -12.15
N LEU A 177 14.86 10.44 -11.65
CA LEU A 177 14.53 10.23 -10.23
C LEU A 177 14.42 8.73 -9.92
N TRP A 178 13.72 7.98 -10.77
CA TRP A 178 13.57 6.55 -10.58
C TRP A 178 14.91 5.80 -10.70
N ARG A 179 15.72 6.15 -11.69
CA ARG A 179 17.05 5.52 -11.92
C ARG A 179 18.02 5.71 -10.77
N ASN A 180 17.95 6.85 -10.09
CA ASN A 180 18.85 7.17 -8.98
C ASN A 180 18.48 6.48 -7.68
N LEU A 181 17.32 5.82 -7.60
CA LEU A 181 16.95 5.00 -6.45
C LEU A 181 17.75 3.68 -6.43
N PRO A 182 18.18 3.19 -5.26
CA PRO A 182 18.64 1.81 -5.09
C PRO A 182 17.55 0.80 -5.50
N ALA A 183 17.93 -0.42 -5.89
CA ALA A 183 16.97 -1.42 -6.37
C ALA A 183 15.81 -1.67 -5.41
N ALA A 184 16.08 -1.94 -4.14
CA ALA A 184 15.04 -2.14 -3.13
C ALA A 184 14.11 -0.93 -2.96
N ALA A 185 14.64 0.30 -3.12
CA ALA A 185 13.85 1.52 -3.09
C ALA A 185 12.96 1.65 -4.34
N ARG A 186 13.46 1.28 -5.53
CA ARG A 186 12.64 1.22 -6.75
C ARG A 186 11.49 0.24 -6.61
N ASP A 187 11.73 -0.95 -6.06
CA ASP A 187 10.71 -1.97 -5.84
C ASP A 187 9.63 -1.46 -4.87
N ALA A 188 10.01 -0.72 -3.84
CA ALA A 188 9.09 -0.18 -2.85
C ALA A 188 8.16 0.93 -3.40
N VAL A 189 8.53 1.61 -4.49
CA VAL A 189 7.74 2.72 -5.08
C VAL A 189 7.17 2.40 -6.45
N THR A 190 7.36 1.19 -6.96
CA THR A 190 6.90 0.80 -8.30
C THR A 190 5.84 -0.29 -8.18
N VAL A 191 4.60 0.04 -8.56
CA VAL A 191 3.47 -0.86 -8.39
C VAL A 191 2.75 -1.14 -9.71
N PRO A 192 2.23 -2.36 -9.92
CA PRO A 192 1.43 -2.67 -11.08
C PRO A 192 0.05 -2.00 -11.00
N PHE A 193 -0.50 -1.62 -12.16
CA PHE A 193 -1.89 -1.25 -12.34
C PHE A 193 -2.59 -2.43 -13.01
N GLU A 194 -3.24 -3.27 -12.24
CA GLU A 194 -3.85 -4.52 -12.68
C GLU A 194 -5.38 -4.43 -12.67
N ARG A 195 -6.05 -5.32 -13.40
CA ARG A 195 -7.51 -5.39 -13.35
C ARG A 195 -7.95 -6.02 -12.03
N GLY A 196 -8.71 -5.26 -11.25
CA GLY A 196 -9.39 -5.76 -10.06
C GLY A 196 -10.56 -6.69 -10.39
N ALA A 197 -11.17 -7.27 -9.36
CA ALA A 197 -12.30 -8.18 -9.51
C ALA A 197 -13.54 -7.52 -10.17
N ASP A 198 -13.68 -6.21 -10.05
CA ASP A 198 -14.73 -5.39 -10.68
C ASP A 198 -14.41 -5.00 -12.13
N GLY A 199 -13.26 -5.45 -12.67
CA GLY A 199 -12.77 -5.14 -14.01
C GLY A 199 -12.12 -3.76 -14.15
N GLY A 200 -12.15 -2.91 -13.12
CA GLY A 200 -11.43 -1.65 -13.07
C GLY A 200 -9.94 -1.85 -12.83
N LEU A 201 -9.12 -0.82 -13.11
CA LEU A 201 -7.70 -0.83 -12.73
C LEU A 201 -7.56 -0.59 -11.23
N GLN A 202 -6.61 -1.30 -10.62
CA GLN A 202 -6.24 -1.14 -9.22
C GLN A 202 -4.71 -1.18 -9.07
N ALA A 203 -4.18 -0.30 -8.21
CA ALA A 203 -2.78 -0.27 -7.80
C ALA A 203 -2.71 -0.25 -6.28
N ARG A 204 -1.96 -1.17 -5.69
CA ARG A 204 -1.77 -1.23 -4.24
C ARG A 204 -0.40 -0.70 -3.85
N PHE A 205 -0.39 0.37 -3.07
CA PHE A 205 0.82 1.06 -2.63
C PHE A 205 0.91 1.11 -1.10
N PRO A 206 1.50 0.10 -0.44
CA PRO A 206 1.76 0.15 1.00
C PRO A 206 2.87 1.16 1.31
N ILE A 207 2.68 1.97 2.34
CA ILE A 207 3.60 3.02 2.77
C ILE A 207 4.12 2.68 4.17
N VAL A 208 5.44 2.72 4.34
CA VAL A 208 6.09 2.56 5.63
C VAL A 208 6.84 3.85 5.96
N VAL A 209 6.56 4.44 7.12
CA VAL A 209 7.20 5.69 7.56
C VAL A 209 8.02 5.47 8.83
N ALA A 210 9.13 6.18 8.94
CA ALA A 210 9.89 6.29 10.19
C ALA A 210 9.22 7.38 11.05
N ALA A 211 8.22 6.99 11.87
CA ALA A 211 7.43 7.90 12.70
C ALA A 211 7.82 7.80 14.18
#